data_8bcb882b2c30adc1e81b6069c8a98d79
#
_entry.id   8bcb882b2c30adc1e81b6069c8a98d79
#
_cell.length_a   1.000
_cell.length_b   1.000
_cell.length_c   1.000
_cell.angle_alpha   90.00
_cell.angle_beta   90.00
_cell.angle_gamma   90.00
#
_symmetry.space_group_name_H-M   'P 1'
#
loop_
_entity.id
_entity.type
_entity.pdbx_description
1 polymer ?
#
loop_
_entity_poly.entity_id
_entity_poly.type
_entity_poly.pdbx_seq_one_letter_code
_entity_poly.pdbx_strand_id
1 'polypeptide(L)'
;YQFYNMDDKDKYVYKSIYAGCARAVDFLAGLDFVDPDRIGVTGGSQGGALSITTAALNPKVKCLAAFYPALADLTGYLYGRGGGWPHTFRNGYMATKERIETTYYYDVVNFARKISVPVFYSYGFNDMTCCPTSTTTVYNVIPDVEKHLWIVPETEHWTYPEQMAARSNWLMDQL
;
A
#
# COMPACT_ATOMS: atom_id res chain seq x y z
N TYR A 1 -13.30 -0.84 -12.15
CA TYR A 1 -12.01 -0.65 -12.86
C TYR A 1 -10.92 -1.59 -12.34
N GLN A 2 -10.94 -2.00 -11.06
CA GLN A 2 -9.87 -2.79 -10.40
C GLN A 2 -9.53 -4.13 -11.07
N PHE A 3 -10.40 -4.65 -11.92
CA PHE A 3 -10.17 -5.90 -12.67
C PHE A 3 -9.89 -5.67 -14.16
N TYR A 4 -9.76 -4.41 -14.58
CA TYR A 4 -9.59 -4.09 -16.00
C TYR A 4 -8.26 -4.62 -16.52
N ASN A 5 -8.34 -5.50 -17.54
CA ASN A 5 -7.21 -6.22 -18.15
C ASN A 5 -6.40 -7.08 -17.17
N MET A 6 -7.02 -7.62 -16.11
CA MET A 6 -6.33 -8.42 -15.11
C MET A 6 -5.81 -9.76 -15.67
N ASP A 7 -6.28 -10.20 -16.82
CA ASP A 7 -5.80 -11.41 -17.49
C ASP A 7 -4.43 -11.21 -18.19
N ASP A 8 -3.93 -9.97 -18.26
CA ASP A 8 -2.67 -9.63 -18.92
C ASP A 8 -1.86 -8.66 -18.01
N LYS A 9 -0.76 -9.17 -17.43
CA LYS A 9 0.10 -8.39 -16.53
C LYS A 9 0.66 -7.11 -17.15
N ASP A 10 0.82 -7.07 -18.47
CA ASP A 10 1.39 -5.93 -19.17
C ASP A 10 0.34 -4.84 -19.50
N LYS A 11 -0.95 -5.20 -19.45
CA LYS A 11 -2.09 -4.29 -19.69
C LYS A 11 -2.93 -4.02 -18.45
N TYR A 12 -2.68 -4.71 -17.34
CA TYR A 12 -3.44 -4.54 -16.11
C TYR A 12 -3.44 -3.07 -15.65
N VAL A 13 -4.60 -2.58 -15.29
CA VAL A 13 -4.82 -1.15 -14.94
C VAL A 13 -3.85 -0.63 -13.88
N TYR A 14 -3.47 -1.45 -12.91
CA TYR A 14 -2.56 -1.03 -11.84
C TYR A 14 -1.13 -0.76 -12.32
N LYS A 15 -0.72 -1.27 -13.47
CA LYS A 15 0.55 -0.87 -14.09
C LYS A 15 0.61 0.64 -14.32
N SER A 16 -0.42 1.19 -14.93
CA SER A 16 -0.52 2.64 -15.22
C SER A 16 -0.72 3.45 -13.93
N ILE A 17 -1.50 2.94 -12.98
CA ILE A 17 -1.75 3.61 -11.70
C ILE A 17 -0.45 3.72 -10.89
N TYR A 18 0.29 2.62 -10.70
CA TYR A 18 1.55 2.64 -9.94
C TYR A 18 2.61 3.49 -10.60
N ALA A 19 2.78 3.36 -11.92
CA ALA A 19 3.69 4.21 -12.67
C ALA A 19 3.29 5.69 -12.59
N GLY A 20 1.99 5.99 -12.67
CA GLY A 20 1.46 7.35 -12.54
C GLY A 20 1.78 7.97 -11.18
N CYS A 21 1.60 7.23 -10.08
CA CYS A 21 1.93 7.68 -8.74
C CYS A 21 3.43 7.95 -8.58
N ALA A 22 4.29 7.06 -9.08
CA ALA A 22 5.73 7.27 -9.04
C ALA A 22 6.15 8.51 -9.86
N ARG A 23 5.56 8.71 -11.04
CA ARG A 23 5.83 9.89 -11.88
C ARG A 23 5.28 11.20 -11.28
N ALA A 24 4.22 11.14 -10.49
CA ALA A 24 3.72 12.32 -9.77
C ALA A 24 4.78 12.87 -8.79
N VAL A 25 5.55 12.00 -8.15
CA VAL A 25 6.69 12.41 -7.31
C VAL A 25 7.77 13.08 -8.14
N ASP A 26 8.09 12.56 -9.33
CA ASP A 26 9.06 13.19 -10.24
C ASP A 26 8.60 14.56 -10.70
N PHE A 27 7.32 14.69 -11.00
CA PHE A 27 6.72 15.97 -11.38
C PHE A 27 6.82 16.99 -10.23
N LEU A 28 6.43 16.59 -9.01
CA LEU A 28 6.51 17.47 -7.83
C LEU A 28 7.96 17.91 -7.56
N ALA A 29 8.91 16.98 -7.62
CA ALA A 29 10.34 17.27 -7.40
C ALA A 29 10.95 18.21 -8.45
N GLY A 30 10.27 18.44 -9.58
CA GLY A 30 10.70 19.37 -10.61
C GLY A 30 10.10 20.76 -10.51
N LEU A 31 9.26 21.03 -9.50
CA LEU A 31 8.63 22.34 -9.30
C LEU A 31 9.53 23.23 -8.45
N ASP A 32 9.74 24.48 -8.87
CA ASP A 32 10.65 25.43 -8.22
C ASP A 32 10.33 25.77 -6.76
N PHE A 33 9.08 25.55 -6.33
CA PHE A 33 8.61 25.80 -4.96
C PHE A 33 8.55 24.52 -4.10
N VAL A 34 8.98 23.37 -4.61
CA VAL A 34 9.02 22.09 -3.89
C VAL A 34 10.45 21.74 -3.54
N ASP A 35 10.71 21.45 -2.28
CA ASP A 35 11.99 20.88 -1.87
C ASP A 35 12.01 19.37 -2.23
N PRO A 36 12.84 18.96 -3.20
CA PRO A 36 12.88 17.57 -3.66
C PRO A 36 13.43 16.59 -2.61
N ASP A 37 14.10 17.11 -1.59
CA ASP A 37 14.62 16.30 -0.48
C ASP A 37 13.63 16.17 0.70
N ARG A 38 12.45 16.75 0.57
CA ARG A 38 11.38 16.74 1.60
C ARG A 38 10.04 16.28 1.04
N ILE A 39 10.02 15.13 0.36
CA ILE A 39 8.81 14.52 -0.21
C ILE A 39 8.46 13.25 0.55
N GLY A 40 7.35 13.28 1.27
CA GLY A 40 6.74 12.11 1.90
C GLY A 40 5.49 11.63 1.17
N VAL A 41 5.12 10.38 1.38
CA VAL A 41 3.88 9.81 0.83
C VAL A 41 3.00 9.24 1.93
N THR A 42 1.68 9.44 1.79
CA THR A 42 0.72 8.95 2.78
C THR A 42 -0.62 8.60 2.16
N GLY A 43 -1.32 7.66 2.79
CA GLY A 43 -2.68 7.31 2.41
C GLY A 43 -3.27 6.18 3.24
N GLY A 44 -4.59 6.03 3.15
CA GLY A 44 -5.34 4.92 3.73
C GLY A 44 -5.93 4.04 2.63
N SER A 45 -6.18 2.77 2.92
CA SER A 45 -6.81 1.83 1.99
C SER A 45 -6.04 1.74 0.67
N GLN A 46 -6.68 1.98 -0.46
CA GLN A 46 -6.01 2.05 -1.76
C GLN A 46 -4.89 3.12 -1.76
N GLY A 47 -5.11 4.26 -1.09
CA GLY A 47 -4.07 5.29 -0.93
C GLY A 47 -2.86 4.79 -0.15
N GLY A 48 -3.05 3.95 0.87
CA GLY A 48 -1.98 3.27 1.60
C GLY A 48 -1.18 2.33 0.71
N ALA A 49 -1.87 1.55 -0.13
CA ALA A 49 -1.26 0.69 -1.14
C ALA A 49 -0.43 1.51 -2.15
N LEU A 50 -1.00 2.59 -2.67
CA LEU A 50 -0.33 3.48 -3.63
C LEU A 50 0.88 4.18 -2.99
N SER A 51 0.80 4.55 -1.72
CA SER A 51 1.93 5.14 -1.00
C SER A 51 3.10 4.15 -0.87
N ILE A 52 2.82 2.89 -0.52
CA ILE A 52 3.84 1.82 -0.44
C ILE A 52 4.48 1.59 -1.81
N THR A 53 3.68 1.44 -2.85
CA THR A 53 4.21 1.20 -4.21
C THR A 53 5.01 2.41 -4.71
N THR A 54 4.57 3.62 -4.41
CA THR A 54 5.29 4.85 -4.78
C THR A 54 6.65 4.94 -4.08
N ALA A 55 6.70 4.70 -2.77
CA ALA A 55 7.96 4.71 -2.01
C ALA A 55 8.92 3.61 -2.48
N ALA A 56 8.40 2.45 -2.88
CA ALA A 56 9.21 1.36 -3.42
C ALA A 56 9.76 1.64 -4.84
N LEU A 57 9.07 2.47 -5.63
CA LEU A 57 9.40 2.74 -7.04
C LEU A 57 10.15 4.04 -7.26
N ASN A 58 10.06 5.00 -6.34
CA ASN A 58 10.67 6.32 -6.51
C ASN A 58 11.58 6.68 -5.34
N PRO A 59 12.92 6.75 -5.54
CA PRO A 59 13.89 6.99 -4.47
C PRO A 59 13.87 8.43 -3.93
N LYS A 60 13.11 9.35 -4.53
CA LYS A 60 12.92 10.70 -4.00
C LYS A 60 11.97 10.75 -2.80
N VAL A 61 11.19 9.69 -2.57
CA VAL A 61 10.36 9.57 -1.37
C VAL A 61 11.27 9.40 -0.15
N LYS A 62 11.07 10.22 0.88
CA LYS A 62 11.89 10.23 2.10
C LYS A 62 11.24 9.54 3.30
N CYS A 63 9.91 9.49 3.33
CA CYS A 63 9.16 8.78 4.37
C CYS A 63 7.79 8.31 3.85
N LEU A 64 7.23 7.33 4.52
CA LEU A 64 5.97 6.67 4.15
C LEU A 64 5.04 6.54 5.36
N ALA A 65 3.80 7.02 5.24
CA ALA A 65 2.76 6.71 6.23
C ALA A 65 1.60 5.98 5.56
N ALA A 66 1.41 4.69 5.86
CA ALA A 66 0.40 3.84 5.25
C ALA A 66 -0.59 3.31 6.29
N PHE A 67 -1.88 3.52 6.05
CA PHE A 67 -2.96 3.07 6.91
C PHE A 67 -3.79 1.99 6.20
N TYR A 68 -3.99 0.86 6.86
CA TYR A 68 -4.79 -0.28 6.37
C TYR A 68 -4.71 -0.48 4.85
N PRO A 69 -3.51 -0.70 4.28
CA PRO A 69 -3.34 -0.72 2.82
C PRO A 69 -4.15 -1.83 2.17
N ALA A 70 -4.81 -1.47 1.06
CA ALA A 70 -5.46 -2.42 0.16
C ALA A 70 -4.44 -3.15 -0.74
N LEU A 71 -4.91 -3.98 -1.66
CA LEU A 71 -4.10 -4.67 -2.69
C LEU A 71 -2.97 -5.55 -2.12
N ALA A 72 -3.16 -6.06 -0.91
CA ALA A 72 -2.18 -6.83 -0.16
C ALA A 72 -2.62 -8.28 0.04
N ASP A 73 -1.70 -9.24 -0.08
CA ASP A 73 -1.97 -10.69 0.02
C ASP A 73 -3.20 -11.09 -0.79
N LEU A 74 -3.27 -10.62 -2.04
CA LEU A 74 -4.43 -10.80 -2.91
C LEU A 74 -4.78 -12.27 -3.13
N THR A 75 -3.79 -13.13 -3.11
CA THR A 75 -3.94 -14.59 -3.24
C THR A 75 -4.26 -15.31 -1.94
N GLY A 76 -4.37 -14.60 -0.81
CA GLY A 76 -4.62 -15.18 0.52
C GLY A 76 -5.78 -16.18 0.54
N TYR A 77 -6.88 -15.87 -0.16
CA TYR A 77 -8.05 -16.74 -0.29
C TYR A 77 -7.74 -18.13 -0.87
N LEU A 78 -6.76 -18.22 -1.77
CA LEU A 78 -6.34 -19.49 -2.37
C LEU A 78 -5.59 -20.39 -1.38
N TYR A 79 -5.16 -19.81 -0.25
CA TYR A 79 -4.39 -20.49 0.80
C TYR A 79 -5.11 -20.50 2.15
N GLY A 80 -6.43 -20.32 2.16
CA GLY A 80 -7.26 -20.40 3.36
C GLY A 80 -7.12 -19.20 4.31
N ARG A 81 -6.61 -18.05 3.83
CA ARG A 81 -6.53 -16.80 4.60
C ARG A 81 -7.48 -15.75 4.01
N GLY A 82 -7.79 -14.72 4.80
CA GLY A 82 -8.42 -13.51 4.26
C GLY A 82 -7.42 -12.76 3.38
N GLY A 83 -7.78 -12.52 2.11
CA GLY A 83 -7.02 -11.65 1.21
C GLY A 83 -7.50 -10.20 1.30
N GLY A 84 -6.67 -9.24 0.91
CA GLY A 84 -7.01 -7.82 0.92
C GLY A 84 -8.00 -7.40 -0.16
N TRP A 85 -8.53 -6.20 0.00
CA TRP A 85 -9.35 -5.58 -1.04
C TRP A 85 -8.57 -5.53 -2.39
N PRO A 86 -9.21 -5.81 -3.53
CA PRO A 86 -10.64 -5.92 -3.81
C PRO A 86 -11.23 -7.34 -3.66
N HIS A 87 -10.63 -8.22 -2.86
CA HIS A 87 -11.11 -9.58 -2.58
C HIS A 87 -11.25 -10.44 -3.85
N THR A 88 -10.35 -10.27 -4.80
CA THR A 88 -10.40 -10.84 -6.16
C THR A 88 -10.71 -12.34 -6.17
N PHE A 89 -10.07 -13.10 -5.28
CA PHE A 89 -10.19 -14.56 -5.27
C PHE A 89 -11.14 -15.10 -4.20
N ARG A 90 -11.92 -14.23 -3.56
CA ARG A 90 -12.97 -14.66 -2.62
C ARG A 90 -13.97 -15.59 -3.27
N ASN A 91 -14.27 -15.32 -4.54
CA ASN A 91 -15.10 -16.19 -5.39
C ASN A 91 -14.19 -16.93 -6.38
N GLY A 92 -14.15 -18.26 -6.30
CA GLY A 92 -13.21 -19.11 -7.03
C GLY A 92 -13.23 -18.94 -8.57
N TYR A 93 -14.32 -18.45 -9.16
CA TYR A 93 -14.40 -18.22 -10.62
C TYR A 93 -13.42 -17.14 -11.13
N MET A 94 -12.91 -16.28 -10.24
CA MET A 94 -11.89 -15.29 -10.59
C MET A 94 -10.48 -15.88 -10.63
N ALA A 95 -10.27 -17.08 -10.09
CA ALA A 95 -8.95 -17.68 -9.91
C ALA A 95 -8.46 -18.40 -11.17
N THR A 96 -8.32 -17.67 -12.28
CA THR A 96 -7.64 -18.19 -13.46
C THR A 96 -6.12 -18.09 -13.30
N LYS A 97 -5.37 -18.91 -14.04
CA LYS A 97 -3.90 -18.91 -14.01
C LYS A 97 -3.34 -17.52 -14.31
N GLU A 98 -3.84 -16.87 -15.35
CA GLU A 98 -3.41 -15.57 -15.85
C GLU A 98 -3.61 -14.48 -14.78
N ARG A 99 -4.77 -14.47 -14.10
CA ARG A 99 -5.08 -13.52 -13.04
C ARG A 99 -4.23 -13.72 -11.80
N ILE A 100 -3.99 -14.98 -11.43
CA ILE A 100 -3.10 -15.31 -10.31
C ILE A 100 -1.68 -14.84 -10.63
N GLU A 101 -1.17 -15.14 -11.82
CA GLU A 101 0.16 -14.69 -12.26
C GLU A 101 0.24 -13.15 -12.28
N THR A 102 -0.77 -12.46 -12.79
CA THR A 102 -0.83 -10.99 -12.79
C THR A 102 -0.76 -10.43 -11.38
N THR A 103 -1.50 -10.99 -10.42
CA THR A 103 -1.46 -10.48 -9.03
C THR A 103 -0.08 -10.54 -8.40
N TYR A 104 0.76 -11.51 -8.72
CA TYR A 104 2.13 -11.57 -8.19
C TYR A 104 2.98 -10.37 -8.59
N TYR A 105 2.67 -9.68 -9.69
CA TYR A 105 3.36 -8.47 -10.11
C TYR A 105 2.84 -7.20 -9.42
N TYR A 106 1.59 -7.22 -8.92
CA TYR A 106 0.91 -6.01 -8.43
C TYR A 106 0.51 -6.09 -6.95
N ASP A 107 0.77 -7.21 -6.28
CA ASP A 107 0.54 -7.34 -4.84
C ASP A 107 1.48 -6.42 -4.07
N VAL A 108 0.90 -5.58 -3.22
CA VAL A 108 1.62 -4.58 -2.43
C VAL A 108 2.66 -5.20 -1.48
N VAL A 109 2.46 -6.44 -1.06
CA VAL A 109 3.44 -7.20 -0.27
C VAL A 109 4.81 -7.26 -0.96
N ASN A 110 4.83 -7.38 -2.29
CA ASN A 110 6.09 -7.45 -3.05
C ASN A 110 6.80 -6.11 -3.13
N PHE A 111 6.05 -5.00 -3.18
CA PHE A 111 6.61 -3.65 -3.11
C PHE A 111 7.10 -3.32 -1.71
N ALA A 112 6.37 -3.72 -0.67
CA ALA A 112 6.76 -3.51 0.71
C ALA A 112 8.14 -4.08 1.06
N ARG A 113 8.55 -5.19 0.42
CA ARG A 113 9.91 -5.77 0.53
C ARG A 113 11.03 -4.85 0.02
N LYS A 114 10.69 -3.80 -0.72
CA LYS A 114 11.65 -2.85 -1.31
C LYS A 114 11.70 -1.51 -0.59
N ILE A 115 10.92 -1.33 0.47
CA ILE A 115 10.92 -0.09 1.25
C ILE A 115 12.29 0.09 1.92
N SER A 116 12.84 1.29 1.78
CA SER A 116 14.14 1.69 2.33
C SER A 116 14.09 3.01 3.11
N VAL A 117 12.89 3.51 3.38
CA VAL A 117 12.64 4.79 4.07
C VAL A 117 11.88 4.55 5.37
N PRO A 118 11.90 5.50 6.32
CA PRO A 118 11.09 5.43 7.54
C PRO A 118 9.60 5.22 7.25
N VAL A 119 8.94 4.41 8.09
CA VAL A 119 7.54 4.00 7.91
C VAL A 119 6.72 4.25 9.17
N PHE A 120 5.58 4.92 9.00
CA PHE A 120 4.48 4.93 9.97
C PHE A 120 3.34 4.05 9.42
N TYR A 121 2.95 3.02 10.17
CA TYR A 121 1.99 2.03 9.72
C TYR A 121 0.87 1.83 10.74
N SER A 122 -0.38 1.78 10.28
CA SER A 122 -1.52 1.61 11.16
C SER A 122 -2.64 0.80 10.53
N TYR A 123 -3.35 0.02 11.34
CA TYR A 123 -4.58 -0.68 10.96
C TYR A 123 -5.42 -1.06 12.18
N GLY A 124 -6.67 -1.42 11.95
CA GLY A 124 -7.61 -1.90 12.97
C GLY A 124 -7.85 -3.41 12.88
N PHE A 125 -8.15 -4.05 14.02
CA PHE A 125 -8.42 -5.50 14.02
C PHE A 125 -9.81 -5.87 13.48
N ASN A 126 -10.76 -4.93 13.45
CA ASN A 126 -12.10 -5.18 12.97
C ASN A 126 -12.29 -4.80 11.49
N ASP A 127 -11.21 -4.47 10.78
CA ASP A 127 -11.27 -4.11 9.37
C ASP A 127 -11.57 -5.34 8.50
N MET A 128 -12.79 -5.37 7.95
CA MET A 128 -13.25 -6.43 7.05
C MET A 128 -13.00 -6.11 5.57
N THR A 129 -12.55 -4.89 5.27
CA THR A 129 -12.20 -4.43 3.91
C THR A 129 -10.73 -4.69 3.60
N CYS A 130 -9.84 -4.20 4.46
CA CYS A 130 -8.40 -4.51 4.39
C CYS A 130 -8.04 -5.33 5.64
N CYS A 131 -8.37 -6.62 5.61
CA CYS A 131 -8.34 -7.45 6.80
C CYS A 131 -6.95 -7.50 7.47
N PRO A 132 -6.91 -7.66 8.80
CA PRO A 132 -5.65 -7.67 9.56
C PRO A 132 -4.62 -8.67 9.04
N THR A 133 -5.05 -9.83 8.54
CA THR A 133 -4.14 -10.82 7.96
C THR A 133 -3.36 -10.26 6.77
N SER A 134 -4.03 -9.56 5.86
CA SER A 134 -3.38 -8.98 4.69
C SER A 134 -2.51 -7.77 5.05
N THR A 135 -2.99 -6.89 5.93
CA THR A 135 -2.24 -5.69 6.34
C THR A 135 -1.01 -6.06 7.19
N THR A 136 -1.12 -7.05 8.09
CA THR A 136 0.01 -7.55 8.86
C THR A 136 1.06 -8.21 7.96
N THR A 137 0.64 -8.91 6.89
CA THR A 137 1.56 -9.50 5.90
C THR A 137 2.42 -8.42 5.25
N VAL A 138 1.84 -7.27 4.91
CA VAL A 138 2.61 -6.12 4.37
C VAL A 138 3.64 -5.62 5.39
N TYR A 139 3.20 -5.35 6.62
CA TYR A 139 4.10 -4.83 7.67
C TYR A 139 5.29 -5.75 7.94
N ASN A 140 5.03 -7.06 8.03
CA ASN A 140 6.04 -8.06 8.36
C ASN A 140 7.16 -8.20 7.32
N VAL A 141 6.90 -7.85 6.06
CA VAL A 141 7.90 -7.95 4.99
C VAL A 141 8.66 -6.65 4.73
N ILE A 142 8.24 -5.54 5.34
CA ILE A 142 9.03 -4.29 5.31
C ILE A 142 10.39 -4.59 5.97
N PRO A 143 11.51 -4.24 5.30
CA PRO A 143 12.86 -4.48 5.84
C PRO A 143 13.10 -3.80 7.20
N ASP A 144 14.29 -4.02 7.75
CA ASP A 144 14.73 -3.41 9.00
C ASP A 144 15.10 -1.93 8.78
N VAL A 145 14.06 -1.11 8.65
CA VAL A 145 14.10 0.35 8.61
C VAL A 145 13.44 0.89 9.88
N GLU A 146 13.60 2.18 10.16
CA GLU A 146 12.79 2.82 11.21
C GLU A 146 11.30 2.64 10.86
N LYS A 147 10.56 1.89 11.69
CA LYS A 147 9.14 1.62 11.44
C LYS A 147 8.32 1.64 12.72
N HIS A 148 7.30 2.47 12.72
CA HIS A 148 6.31 2.61 13.77
C HIS A 148 5.04 1.86 13.40
N LEU A 149 4.57 1.00 14.29
CA LEU A 149 3.29 0.29 14.15
C LEU A 149 2.30 0.78 15.20
N TRP A 150 1.17 1.28 14.75
CA TRP A 150 0.04 1.62 15.61
C TRP A 150 -1.19 0.79 15.25
N ILE A 151 -1.44 -0.24 16.03
CA ILE A 151 -2.65 -1.05 15.91
C ILE A 151 -3.73 -0.44 16.80
N VAL A 152 -4.92 -0.23 16.24
CA VAL A 152 -6.11 0.22 17.00
C VAL A 152 -7.13 -0.91 16.99
N PRO A 153 -7.25 -1.68 18.09
CA PRO A 153 -8.04 -2.92 18.12
C PRO A 153 -9.52 -2.73 17.77
N GLU A 154 -10.08 -1.57 18.12
CA GLU A 154 -11.50 -1.28 17.96
C GLU A 154 -11.88 -0.79 16.57
N THR A 155 -10.93 -0.31 15.76
CA THR A 155 -11.27 0.26 14.45
C THR A 155 -11.56 -0.80 13.39
N GLU A 156 -12.47 -0.44 12.53
CA GLU A 156 -12.76 -1.07 11.25
C GLU A 156 -11.95 -0.37 10.15
N HIS A 157 -12.56 -0.14 8.98
CA HIS A 157 -11.91 0.51 7.82
C HIS A 157 -11.97 2.05 7.90
N TRP A 158 -11.45 2.63 8.95
CA TRP A 158 -11.41 4.08 9.17
C TRP A 158 -10.33 4.47 10.19
N THR A 159 -10.10 5.77 10.37
CA THR A 159 -9.01 6.34 11.16
C THR A 159 -9.56 7.34 12.18
N TYR A 160 -9.17 7.25 13.44
CA TYR A 160 -9.48 8.25 14.45
C TYR A 160 -8.72 9.56 14.20
N PRO A 161 -9.25 10.72 14.66
CA PRO A 161 -8.58 12.01 14.58
C PRO A 161 -7.17 11.99 15.19
N GLU A 162 -6.98 11.27 16.29
CA GLU A 162 -5.70 11.13 16.98
C GLU A 162 -4.65 10.41 16.11
N GLN A 163 -5.06 9.38 15.39
CA GLN A 163 -4.18 8.68 14.42
C GLN A 163 -3.81 9.62 13.25
N MET A 164 -4.76 10.44 12.78
CA MET A 164 -4.50 11.41 11.72
C MET A 164 -3.51 12.48 12.19
N ALA A 165 -3.68 13.00 13.41
CA ALA A 165 -2.77 13.97 14.00
C ALA A 165 -1.37 13.37 14.19
N ALA A 166 -1.26 12.18 14.77
CA ALA A 166 0.01 11.49 14.97
C ALA A 166 0.75 11.25 13.65
N ARG A 167 0.04 10.78 12.60
CA ARG A 167 0.59 10.63 11.27
C ARG A 167 1.13 11.94 10.71
N SER A 168 0.36 13.02 10.86
CA SER A 168 0.75 14.33 10.31
C SER A 168 1.99 14.87 11.04
N ASN A 169 2.02 14.78 12.36
CA ASN A 169 3.18 15.20 13.16
C ASN A 169 4.42 14.36 12.79
N TRP A 170 4.26 13.03 12.73
CA TRP A 170 5.37 12.16 12.36
C TRP A 170 5.91 12.47 10.96
N LEU A 171 5.04 12.72 9.95
CA LEU A 171 5.49 13.11 8.62
C LEU A 171 6.25 14.43 8.63
N MET A 172 5.82 15.41 9.44
CA MET A 172 6.52 16.70 9.58
C MET A 172 7.88 16.54 10.23
N ASP A 173 8.02 15.62 11.19
CA ASP A 173 9.27 15.35 11.88
C ASP A 173 10.27 14.60 10.97
N GLN A 174 9.78 13.84 9.97
CA GLN A 174 10.61 13.10 9.02
C GLN A 174 11.04 13.94 7.81
N LEU A 175 10.40 15.06 7.57
CA LEU A 175 10.65 15.94 6.43
C LEU A 175 11.29 17.26 6.87
#